data_c1511cfa1b1e4e74e7b895fc0dc24605
#
_entry.id   c1511cfa1b1e4e74e7b895fc0dc24605
#
_cell.length_a   1.000
_cell.length_b   1.000
_cell.length_c   1.000
_cell.angle_alpha   90.00
_cell.angle_beta   90.00
_cell.angle_gamma   90.00
#
_symmetry.space_group_name_H-M   'P 1'
#
loop_
_entity.id
_entity.type
_entity.pdbx_description
1 polymer ?
#
loop_
_entity_poly.entity_id
_entity_poly.type
_entity_poly.pdbx_seq_one_letter_code
_entity_poly.pdbx_strand_id
1 'polypeptide(L)'
;MKVLIVLTSHDELGDTGLKTGFWLEELAAPYYRFKEAGWEITLASPKGGQPPLDPKSNEPGSQTDDTRRFEADPEATKALANTARLDSVSAGDFDAVFYSGGHGPLWDLAEDIVSARLIESTLRSGKPVGLVCHAPGVLRHVVNEDGTPLVSGKKVTGFANSEEEAAQLTDIVPFLVEDELTKLGGVYSKTGDWQPYVLKDGLLITGQNPASSAPAADALIELLNTGGV
;
A
#
# COMPACT_ATOMS: atom_id res chain seq x y z
N MET A 1 -17.58 9.32 -3.05
CA MET A 1 -16.83 8.09 -2.77
C MET A 1 -16.00 8.27 -1.51
N LYS A 2 -15.80 7.20 -0.77
CA LYS A 2 -14.96 7.16 0.45
C LYS A 2 -13.83 6.17 0.27
N VAL A 3 -12.60 6.58 0.54
CA VAL A 3 -11.42 5.72 0.48
C VAL A 3 -10.74 5.64 1.85
N LEU A 4 -10.35 4.43 2.22
CA LEU A 4 -9.46 4.18 3.34
C LEU A 4 -8.03 4.04 2.83
N ILE A 5 -7.10 4.84 3.34
CA ILE A 5 -5.68 4.64 3.11
C ILE A 5 -5.07 4.03 4.38
N VAL A 6 -4.46 2.87 4.24
CA VAL A 6 -3.85 2.12 5.34
C VAL A 6 -2.34 2.32 5.32
N LEU A 7 -1.80 2.65 6.49
CA LEU A 7 -0.38 2.90 6.74
C LEU A 7 0.14 1.94 7.82
N THR A 8 1.44 1.67 7.80
CA THR A 8 2.10 0.87 8.86
C THR A 8 2.19 1.63 10.19
N SER A 9 2.31 0.89 11.28
CA SER A 9 2.71 1.40 12.60
C SER A 9 4.08 0.88 13.03
N HIS A 10 4.81 0.21 12.14
CA HIS A 10 6.12 -0.37 12.40
C HIS A 10 7.24 0.61 12.01
N ASP A 11 8.23 0.81 12.91
CA ASP A 11 9.26 1.85 12.76
C ASP A 11 10.70 1.35 12.82
N GLU A 12 10.92 0.03 12.92
CA GLU A 12 12.27 -0.55 13.00
C GLU A 12 12.61 -1.35 11.75
N LEU A 13 13.79 -1.11 11.19
CA LEU A 13 14.28 -1.81 10.00
C LEU A 13 15.03 -3.09 10.42
N GLY A 14 14.28 -4.13 10.77
CA GLY A 14 14.85 -5.36 11.33
C GLY A 14 15.74 -5.06 12.55
N ASP A 15 16.84 -5.78 12.67
CA ASP A 15 17.80 -5.63 13.77
C ASP A 15 18.95 -4.65 13.43
N THR A 16 18.77 -3.80 12.43
CA THR A 16 19.83 -2.87 11.99
C THR A 16 20.05 -1.68 12.89
N GLY A 17 19.09 -1.37 13.78
CA GLY A 17 19.05 -0.15 14.56
C GLY A 17 18.62 1.10 13.76
N LEU A 18 18.30 0.95 12.47
CA LEU A 18 17.77 2.01 11.64
C LEU A 18 16.25 2.08 11.72
N LYS A 19 15.70 3.26 11.43
CA LYS A 19 14.26 3.47 11.36
C LYS A 19 13.72 3.25 9.94
N THR A 20 12.46 2.86 9.89
CA THR A 20 11.64 2.73 8.69
C THR A 20 10.21 3.21 8.98
N GLY A 21 9.27 2.97 8.11
CA GLY A 21 7.88 3.35 8.23
C GLY A 21 7.17 3.24 6.88
N PHE A 22 6.18 4.10 6.67
CA PHE A 22 5.58 4.28 5.35
C PHE A 22 6.46 5.20 4.48
N TRP A 23 6.37 5.03 3.16
CA TRP A 23 7.05 5.90 2.19
C TRP A 23 6.17 7.11 1.86
N LEU A 24 6.70 8.34 2.00
CA LEU A 24 5.90 9.56 1.93
C LEU A 24 5.16 9.75 0.60
N GLU A 25 5.82 9.50 -0.54
CA GLU A 25 5.20 9.59 -1.87
C GLU A 25 4.01 8.65 -2.04
N GLU A 26 4.07 7.49 -1.41
CA GLU A 26 3.04 6.45 -1.51
C GLU A 26 1.77 6.76 -0.69
N LEU A 27 1.85 7.76 0.19
CA LEU A 27 0.70 8.41 0.81
C LEU A 27 0.32 9.68 0.04
N ALA A 28 1.28 10.57 -0.21
CA ALA A 28 1.03 11.91 -0.71
C ALA A 28 0.38 11.91 -2.11
N ALA A 29 0.94 11.17 -3.06
CA ALA A 29 0.41 11.11 -4.41
C ALA A 29 -1.00 10.51 -4.45
N PRO A 30 -1.30 9.33 -3.88
CA PRO A 30 -2.67 8.81 -3.81
C PRO A 30 -3.64 9.73 -3.06
N TYR A 31 -3.18 10.35 -1.96
CA TYR A 31 -4.00 11.27 -1.18
C TYR A 31 -4.53 12.42 -2.05
N TYR A 32 -3.67 13.05 -2.84
CA TYR A 32 -4.11 14.14 -3.71
C TYR A 32 -4.89 13.66 -4.92
N ARG A 33 -4.60 12.50 -5.50
CA ARG A 33 -5.45 11.91 -6.55
C ARG A 33 -6.88 11.68 -6.07
N PHE A 34 -7.06 11.10 -4.89
CA PHE A 34 -8.38 10.91 -4.30
C PHE A 34 -9.05 12.24 -3.91
N LYS A 35 -8.31 13.17 -3.31
CA LYS A 35 -8.81 14.51 -2.94
C LYS A 35 -9.28 15.29 -4.18
N GLU A 36 -8.53 15.27 -5.27
CA GLU A 36 -8.87 15.92 -6.54
C GLU A 36 -10.04 15.24 -7.27
N ALA A 37 -10.23 13.94 -7.09
CA ALA A 37 -11.42 13.22 -7.53
C ALA A 37 -12.67 13.51 -6.67
N GLY A 38 -12.54 14.33 -5.62
CA GLY A 38 -13.65 14.69 -4.72
C GLY A 38 -14.01 13.58 -3.72
N TRP A 39 -13.07 12.68 -3.38
CA TRP A 39 -13.33 11.60 -2.45
C TRP A 39 -13.03 12.02 -1.00
N GLU A 40 -13.81 11.46 -0.09
CA GLU A 40 -13.55 11.53 1.35
C GLU A 40 -12.46 10.51 1.71
N ILE A 41 -11.40 10.99 2.37
CA ILE A 41 -10.24 10.18 2.71
C ILE A 41 -10.20 9.94 4.22
N THR A 42 -10.07 8.68 4.62
CA THR A 42 -9.76 8.27 5.98
C THR A 42 -8.40 7.62 6.01
N LEU A 43 -7.56 7.99 6.97
CA LEU A 43 -6.27 7.34 7.20
C LEU A 43 -6.40 6.40 8.40
N ALA A 44 -5.85 5.19 8.28
CA ALA A 44 -5.80 4.22 9.38
C ALA A 44 -4.43 3.56 9.47
N SER A 45 -4.08 3.10 10.66
CA SER A 45 -2.88 2.31 10.92
C SER A 45 -3.15 1.32 12.05
N PRO A 46 -2.39 0.22 12.20
CA PRO A 46 -2.64 -0.78 13.23
C PRO A 46 -2.81 -0.19 14.63
N LYS A 47 -1.95 0.75 15.03
CA LYS A 47 -1.99 1.37 16.37
C LYS A 47 -2.82 2.66 16.44
N GLY A 48 -3.19 3.25 15.30
CA GLY A 48 -3.77 4.59 15.23
C GLY A 48 -2.75 5.69 15.58
N GLY A 49 -3.19 6.95 15.54
CA GLY A 49 -2.33 8.10 15.82
C GLY A 49 -1.33 8.37 14.68
N GLN A 50 -0.13 8.84 15.03
CA GLN A 50 0.91 9.18 14.05
C GLN A 50 1.67 7.94 13.57
N PRO A 51 1.55 7.54 12.30
CA PRO A 51 2.37 6.49 11.70
C PRO A 51 3.83 6.93 11.57
N PRO A 52 4.80 6.00 11.67
CA PRO A 52 6.20 6.31 11.44
C PRO A 52 6.47 6.52 9.95
N LEU A 53 7.19 7.59 9.64
CA LEU A 53 7.69 7.90 8.32
C LEU A 53 9.05 7.24 8.11
N ASP A 54 9.27 6.60 6.95
CA ASP A 54 10.61 6.16 6.57
C ASP A 54 11.49 7.40 6.32
N PRO A 55 12.60 7.56 7.05
CA PRO A 55 13.44 8.76 6.93
C PRO A 55 13.97 9.00 5.52
N LYS A 56 14.28 7.92 4.77
CA LYS A 56 14.78 8.03 3.39
C LYS A 56 13.74 8.60 2.43
N SER A 57 12.45 8.40 2.72
CA SER A 57 11.38 8.92 1.86
C SER A 57 11.25 10.44 1.90
N ASN A 58 11.82 11.08 2.92
CA ASN A 58 11.81 12.54 3.07
C ASN A 58 13.17 13.19 2.79
N GLU A 59 14.14 12.44 2.31
CA GLU A 59 15.40 13.02 1.81
C GLU A 59 15.18 13.82 0.53
N PRO A 60 15.99 14.86 0.26
CA PRO A 60 15.80 15.73 -0.91
C PRO A 60 15.70 15.00 -2.26
N GLY A 61 16.38 13.86 -2.40
CA GLY A 61 16.36 13.02 -3.61
C GLY A 61 15.08 12.19 -3.78
N SER A 62 14.29 12.03 -2.73
CA SER A 62 13.05 11.24 -2.71
C SER A 62 11.80 12.13 -2.75
N GLN A 63 11.96 13.44 -2.59
CA GLN A 63 10.83 14.35 -2.56
C GLN A 63 10.28 14.65 -3.96
N THR A 64 8.95 14.70 -4.04
CA THR A 64 8.17 15.07 -5.23
C THR A 64 7.39 16.36 -4.96
N ASP A 65 6.62 16.82 -5.94
CA ASP A 65 5.71 17.94 -5.73
C ASP A 65 4.56 17.56 -4.76
N ASP A 66 4.10 16.30 -4.83
CA ASP A 66 3.04 15.80 -3.94
C ASP A 66 3.54 15.65 -2.50
N THR A 67 4.77 15.18 -2.25
CA THR A 67 5.33 15.10 -0.90
C THR A 67 5.50 16.48 -0.27
N ARG A 68 6.04 17.46 -1.02
CA ARG A 68 6.17 18.84 -0.55
C ARG A 68 4.82 19.49 -0.27
N ARG A 69 3.82 19.22 -1.13
CA ARG A 69 2.45 19.69 -0.95
C ARG A 69 1.84 19.09 0.32
N PHE A 70 2.06 17.79 0.56
CA PHE A 70 1.53 17.10 1.74
C PHE A 70 2.10 17.66 3.04
N GLU A 71 3.40 17.88 3.11
CA GLU A 71 4.07 18.46 4.28
C GLU A 71 3.61 19.90 4.56
N ALA A 72 3.27 20.64 3.51
CA ALA A 72 2.79 22.04 3.62
C ALA A 72 1.28 22.14 3.88
N ASP A 73 0.51 21.04 3.79
CA ASP A 73 -0.96 21.00 3.99
C ASP A 73 -1.31 20.67 5.45
N PRO A 74 -1.80 21.66 6.27
CA PRO A 74 -2.13 21.41 7.67
C PRO A 74 -3.28 20.40 7.88
N GLU A 75 -4.20 20.26 6.90
CA GLU A 75 -5.28 19.28 6.98
C GLU A 75 -4.74 17.87 6.78
N ALA A 76 -3.87 17.68 5.78
CA ALA A 76 -3.25 16.40 5.49
C ALA A 76 -2.33 15.93 6.63
N THR A 77 -1.47 16.81 7.13
CA THR A 77 -0.58 16.49 8.26
C THR A 77 -1.34 16.24 9.55
N LYS A 78 -2.44 16.96 9.80
CA LYS A 78 -3.33 16.68 10.93
C LYS A 78 -4.03 15.33 10.79
N ALA A 79 -4.50 14.98 9.60
CA ALA A 79 -5.10 13.67 9.33
C ALA A 79 -4.09 12.54 9.59
N LEU A 80 -2.85 12.71 9.12
CA LEU A 80 -1.76 11.77 9.35
C LEU A 80 -1.43 11.61 10.84
N ALA A 81 -1.40 12.70 11.61
CA ALA A 81 -1.12 12.64 13.04
C ALA A 81 -2.22 11.95 13.87
N ASN A 82 -3.41 11.74 13.27
CA ASN A 82 -4.59 11.21 13.95
C ASN A 82 -5.24 10.07 13.16
N THR A 83 -4.46 9.13 12.64
CA THR A 83 -5.02 7.97 11.95
C THR A 83 -5.95 7.16 12.86
N ALA A 84 -7.00 6.60 12.29
CA ALA A 84 -7.86 5.67 13.00
C ALA A 84 -7.11 4.36 13.32
N ARG A 85 -7.50 3.69 14.40
CA ARG A 85 -7.00 2.33 14.62
C ARG A 85 -7.61 1.38 13.57
N LEU A 86 -6.80 0.51 12.99
CA LEU A 86 -7.25 -0.39 11.92
C LEU A 86 -8.36 -1.34 12.36
N ASP A 87 -8.36 -1.76 13.63
CA ASP A 87 -9.40 -2.62 14.21
C ASP A 87 -10.73 -1.90 14.49
N SER A 88 -10.77 -0.58 14.36
CA SER A 88 -11.98 0.23 14.54
C SER A 88 -12.69 0.59 13.22
N VAL A 89 -12.12 0.24 12.06
CA VAL A 89 -12.72 0.54 10.74
C VAL A 89 -13.36 -0.71 10.14
N SER A 90 -14.37 -0.50 9.30
CA SER A 90 -15.08 -1.57 8.61
C SER A 90 -15.00 -1.38 7.10
N ALA A 91 -14.79 -2.49 6.35
CA ALA A 91 -14.84 -2.48 4.88
C ALA A 91 -16.16 -1.92 4.33
N GLY A 92 -17.25 -2.05 5.09
CA GLY A 92 -18.56 -1.51 4.71
C GLY A 92 -18.62 0.01 4.59
N ASP A 93 -17.77 0.71 5.31
CA ASP A 93 -17.77 2.18 5.42
C ASP A 93 -17.10 2.88 4.23
N PHE A 94 -16.36 2.14 3.40
CA PHE A 94 -15.56 2.66 2.30
C PHE A 94 -15.94 2.05 0.97
N ASP A 95 -15.70 2.78 -0.11
CA ASP A 95 -15.88 2.35 -1.50
C ASP A 95 -14.61 1.69 -2.04
N ALA A 96 -13.45 2.00 -1.46
CA ALA A 96 -12.16 1.41 -1.80
C ALA A 96 -11.21 1.42 -0.61
N VAL A 97 -10.19 0.56 -0.67
CA VAL A 97 -9.06 0.56 0.27
C VAL A 97 -7.74 0.67 -0.50
N PHE A 98 -6.83 1.49 -0.01
CA PHE A 98 -5.50 1.67 -0.57
C PHE A 98 -4.44 1.46 0.50
N TYR A 99 -3.43 0.65 0.21
CA TYR A 99 -2.30 0.39 1.11
C TYR A 99 -1.06 1.09 0.60
N SER A 100 -0.55 2.04 1.37
CA SER A 100 0.76 2.64 1.13
C SER A 100 1.87 1.70 1.59
N GLY A 101 2.97 1.64 0.86
CA GLY A 101 4.10 0.81 1.23
C GLY A 101 5.13 1.57 2.07
N GLY A 102 6.39 1.49 1.70
CA GLY A 102 7.52 1.59 2.59
C GLY A 102 7.80 0.21 3.17
N HIS A 103 8.92 0.01 3.86
CA HIS A 103 9.29 -1.32 4.36
C HIS A 103 8.47 -1.78 5.58
N GLY A 104 7.98 -0.83 6.40
CA GLY A 104 7.24 -1.14 7.63
C GLY A 104 6.10 -2.16 7.48
N PRO A 105 5.27 -2.12 6.43
CA PRO A 105 4.17 -3.07 6.21
C PRO A 105 4.57 -4.54 6.23
N LEU A 106 5.82 -4.88 5.93
CA LEU A 106 6.30 -6.26 5.93
C LEU A 106 6.38 -6.87 7.33
N TRP A 107 6.49 -6.05 8.40
CA TRP A 107 6.61 -6.51 9.79
C TRP A 107 5.27 -6.49 10.53
N ASP A 108 4.38 -5.54 10.26
CA ASP A 108 3.10 -5.44 10.97
C ASP A 108 1.91 -5.85 10.10
N LEU A 109 1.62 -5.12 9.04
CA LEU A 109 0.42 -5.34 8.23
C LEU A 109 0.40 -6.70 7.52
N ALA A 110 1.55 -7.23 7.14
CA ALA A 110 1.66 -8.54 6.48
C ALA A 110 1.29 -9.70 7.41
N GLU A 111 1.44 -9.51 8.73
CA GLU A 111 1.13 -10.51 9.76
C GLU A 111 -0.18 -10.19 10.51
N ASP A 112 -0.84 -9.06 10.19
CA ASP A 112 -2.05 -8.61 10.88
C ASP A 112 -3.31 -9.22 10.29
N ILE A 113 -3.96 -10.09 11.07
CA ILE A 113 -5.24 -10.72 10.68
C ILE A 113 -6.37 -9.69 10.46
N VAL A 114 -6.33 -8.53 11.10
CA VAL A 114 -7.31 -7.45 10.89
C VAL A 114 -7.13 -6.86 9.50
N SER A 115 -5.87 -6.63 9.09
CA SER A 115 -5.52 -6.19 7.73
C SER A 115 -5.96 -7.20 6.67
N ALA A 116 -5.65 -8.50 6.88
CA ALA A 116 -6.05 -9.54 5.95
C ALA A 116 -7.59 -9.58 5.77
N ARG A 117 -8.34 -9.59 6.87
CA ARG A 117 -9.81 -9.59 6.86
C ARG A 117 -10.42 -8.34 6.22
N LEU A 118 -9.78 -7.18 6.39
CA LEU A 118 -10.21 -5.94 5.74
C LEU A 118 -10.14 -6.10 4.22
N ILE A 119 -9.03 -6.61 3.69
CA ILE A 119 -8.84 -6.85 2.25
C ILE A 119 -9.88 -7.87 1.73
N GLU A 120 -9.99 -9.01 2.41
CA GLU A 120 -10.95 -10.06 2.04
C GLU A 120 -12.39 -9.53 1.99
N SER A 121 -12.79 -8.80 3.03
CA SER A 121 -14.15 -8.26 3.14
C SER A 121 -14.42 -7.18 2.09
N THR A 122 -13.43 -6.34 1.77
CA THR A 122 -13.52 -5.31 0.74
C THR A 122 -13.75 -5.94 -0.63
N LEU A 123 -12.89 -6.88 -1.01
CA LEU A 123 -12.98 -7.58 -2.31
C LEU A 123 -14.28 -8.41 -2.44
N ARG A 124 -14.66 -9.11 -1.38
CA ARG A 124 -15.92 -9.89 -1.32
C ARG A 124 -17.16 -8.99 -1.49
N SER A 125 -17.08 -7.76 -1.04
CA SER A 125 -18.14 -6.76 -1.21
C SER A 125 -18.16 -6.11 -2.60
N GLY A 126 -17.35 -6.59 -3.55
CA GLY A 126 -17.25 -6.03 -4.89
C GLY A 126 -16.52 -4.68 -4.94
N LYS A 127 -15.68 -4.37 -3.95
CA LYS A 127 -14.96 -3.10 -3.83
C LYS A 127 -13.47 -3.30 -4.09
N PRO A 128 -12.78 -2.35 -4.76
CA PRO A 128 -11.39 -2.53 -5.13
C PRO A 128 -10.42 -2.27 -3.98
N VAL A 129 -9.26 -2.93 -4.08
CA VAL A 129 -8.11 -2.74 -3.20
C VAL A 129 -6.88 -2.41 -4.05
N GLY A 130 -6.21 -1.32 -3.72
CA GLY A 130 -4.92 -0.91 -4.29
C GLY A 130 -3.78 -1.10 -3.29
N LEU A 131 -2.63 -1.60 -3.75
CA LEU A 131 -1.42 -1.78 -2.93
C LEU A 131 -0.20 -1.42 -3.76
N VAL A 132 0.78 -0.70 -3.18
CA VAL A 132 1.99 -0.28 -3.91
C VAL A 132 3.26 -0.65 -3.15
N CYS A 133 4.36 -0.82 -3.91
CA CYS A 133 5.71 -1.02 -3.40
C CYS A 133 5.82 -2.30 -2.55
N HIS A 134 6.06 -2.19 -1.23
CA HIS A 134 6.08 -3.34 -0.32
C HIS A 134 4.68 -3.74 0.19
N ALA A 135 3.67 -2.87 0.05
CA ALA A 135 2.31 -3.19 0.51
C ALA A 135 1.70 -4.46 -0.14
N PRO A 136 1.99 -4.86 -1.40
CA PRO A 136 1.54 -6.16 -1.92
C PRO A 136 2.00 -7.37 -1.07
N GLY A 137 3.06 -7.24 -0.28
CA GLY A 137 3.47 -8.24 0.72
C GLY A 137 2.42 -8.51 1.81
N VAL A 138 1.50 -7.55 2.05
CA VAL A 138 0.37 -7.70 2.97
C VAL A 138 -0.61 -8.80 2.52
N LEU A 139 -0.59 -9.16 1.22
CA LEU A 139 -1.42 -10.23 0.66
C LEU A 139 -0.98 -11.65 1.09
N ARG A 140 0.12 -11.75 1.84
CA ARG A 140 0.73 -12.99 2.28
C ARG A 140 -0.24 -13.97 2.94
N HIS A 141 -1.13 -13.47 3.78
CA HIS A 141 -2.11 -14.28 4.52
C HIS A 141 -3.56 -14.03 4.09
N VAL A 142 -3.77 -13.32 2.98
CA VAL A 142 -5.09 -13.04 2.44
C VAL A 142 -5.55 -14.22 1.57
N VAL A 143 -6.78 -14.69 1.82
CA VAL A 143 -7.31 -15.87 1.14
C VAL A 143 -8.66 -15.61 0.45
N ASN A 144 -8.95 -16.39 -0.56
CA ASN A 144 -10.26 -16.50 -1.18
C ASN A 144 -11.22 -17.27 -0.26
N GLU A 145 -12.51 -17.30 -0.58
CA GLU A 145 -13.54 -18.02 0.20
C GLU A 145 -13.30 -19.54 0.29
N ASP A 146 -12.59 -20.10 -0.69
CA ASP A 146 -12.20 -21.52 -0.71
C ASP A 146 -10.90 -21.81 0.07
N GLY A 147 -10.30 -20.79 0.68
CA GLY A 147 -9.06 -20.90 1.45
C GLY A 147 -7.78 -20.86 0.60
N THR A 148 -7.86 -20.70 -0.70
CA THR A 148 -6.69 -20.53 -1.56
C THR A 148 -6.10 -19.12 -1.41
N PRO A 149 -4.77 -18.91 -1.60
CA PRO A 149 -4.19 -17.57 -1.59
C PRO A 149 -4.90 -16.63 -2.55
N LEU A 150 -5.22 -15.41 -2.11
CA LEU A 150 -5.93 -14.42 -2.93
C LEU A 150 -5.28 -14.19 -4.29
N VAL A 151 -3.94 -14.15 -4.31
CA VAL A 151 -3.15 -13.82 -5.51
C VAL A 151 -2.98 -15.01 -6.47
N SER A 152 -3.40 -16.22 -6.09
CA SER A 152 -3.24 -17.41 -6.91
C SER A 152 -3.90 -17.23 -8.29
N GLY A 153 -3.09 -17.32 -9.35
CA GLY A 153 -3.48 -17.11 -10.74
C GLY A 153 -3.73 -15.65 -11.15
N LYS A 154 -3.62 -14.69 -10.23
CA LYS A 154 -3.82 -13.27 -10.55
C LYS A 154 -2.53 -12.62 -11.03
N LYS A 155 -2.67 -11.68 -11.97
CA LYS A 155 -1.58 -10.79 -12.38
C LYS A 155 -1.28 -9.81 -11.26
N VAL A 156 -0.06 -9.84 -10.74
CA VAL A 156 0.36 -9.01 -9.60
C VAL A 156 1.78 -8.46 -9.82
N THR A 157 2.04 -7.33 -9.19
CA THR A 157 3.37 -6.75 -9.05
C THR A 157 3.56 -6.23 -7.63
N GLY A 158 4.78 -5.87 -7.29
CA GLY A 158 5.18 -5.28 -6.03
C GLY A 158 6.67 -5.00 -6.10
N PHE A 159 7.26 -4.54 -5.00
CA PHE A 159 8.67 -4.19 -4.96
C PHE A 159 9.53 -5.35 -5.43
N ALA A 160 10.37 -5.08 -6.43
CA ALA A 160 11.14 -6.12 -7.11
C ALA A 160 12.38 -6.53 -6.32
N ASN A 161 12.82 -7.77 -6.48
CA ASN A 161 14.07 -8.25 -5.86
C ASN A 161 15.28 -7.40 -6.26
N SER A 162 15.32 -6.94 -7.53
CA SER A 162 16.39 -6.05 -8.01
C SER A 162 16.35 -4.67 -7.35
N GLU A 163 15.16 -4.14 -7.06
CA GLU A 163 14.99 -2.88 -6.31
C GLU A 163 15.39 -3.06 -4.84
N GLU A 164 15.08 -4.21 -4.21
CA GLU A 164 15.48 -4.51 -2.84
C GLU A 164 17.01 -4.69 -2.73
N GLU A 165 17.63 -5.33 -3.72
CA GLU A 165 19.09 -5.45 -3.82
C GLU A 165 19.73 -4.05 -3.98
N ALA A 166 19.18 -3.19 -4.84
CA ALA A 166 19.66 -1.82 -5.00
C ALA A 166 19.49 -0.98 -3.72
N ALA A 167 18.44 -1.24 -2.93
CA ALA A 167 18.23 -0.64 -1.62
C ALA A 167 19.18 -1.23 -0.54
N GLN A 168 19.88 -2.34 -0.82
CA GLN A 168 20.75 -3.08 0.10
C GLN A 168 20.00 -3.67 1.32
N LEU A 169 18.76 -4.11 1.11
CA LEU A 169 17.88 -4.60 2.17
C LEU A 169 17.44 -6.06 1.98
N THR A 170 17.92 -6.73 0.94
CA THR A 170 17.59 -8.14 0.62
C THR A 170 17.70 -9.08 1.83
N ASP A 171 18.76 -8.95 2.62
CA ASP A 171 19.00 -9.79 3.79
C ASP A 171 18.41 -9.23 5.09
N ILE A 172 17.74 -8.08 5.03
CA ILE A 172 17.19 -7.36 6.19
C ILE A 172 15.69 -7.55 6.28
N VAL A 173 14.98 -7.47 5.14
CA VAL A 173 13.52 -7.63 5.11
C VAL A 173 13.12 -9.06 5.50
N PRO A 174 11.96 -9.25 6.17
CA PRO A 174 11.55 -10.58 6.63
C PRO A 174 11.22 -11.53 5.49
N PHE A 175 10.89 -11.00 4.32
CA PHE A 175 10.70 -11.71 3.05
C PHE A 175 10.73 -10.73 1.88
N LEU A 176 11.04 -11.25 0.69
CA LEU A 176 11.00 -10.51 -0.57
C LEU A 176 9.59 -10.55 -1.15
N VAL A 177 9.05 -9.40 -1.52
CA VAL A 177 7.67 -9.27 -2.04
C VAL A 177 7.48 -10.05 -3.34
N GLU A 178 8.42 -9.93 -4.29
CA GLU A 178 8.42 -10.67 -5.56
C GLU A 178 8.36 -12.19 -5.33
N ASP A 179 9.21 -12.69 -4.42
CA ASP A 179 9.27 -14.12 -4.10
C ASP A 179 8.01 -14.60 -3.40
N GLU A 180 7.49 -13.86 -2.43
CA GLU A 180 6.30 -14.26 -1.69
C GLU A 180 5.06 -14.28 -2.58
N LEU A 181 4.85 -13.26 -3.43
CA LEU A 181 3.74 -13.24 -4.38
C LEU A 181 3.83 -14.41 -5.37
N THR A 182 5.01 -14.71 -5.85
CA THR A 182 5.27 -15.84 -6.76
C THR A 182 4.99 -17.18 -6.07
N LYS A 183 5.48 -17.36 -4.85
CA LYS A 183 5.26 -18.56 -4.02
C LYS A 183 3.78 -18.81 -3.73
N LEU A 184 2.99 -17.76 -3.58
CA LEU A 184 1.54 -17.82 -3.39
C LEU A 184 0.75 -18.09 -4.68
N GLY A 185 1.44 -18.29 -5.81
CA GLY A 185 0.86 -18.61 -7.11
C GLY A 185 0.43 -17.38 -7.92
N GLY A 186 0.86 -16.19 -7.54
CA GLY A 186 0.66 -14.97 -8.31
C GLY A 186 1.43 -15.00 -9.64
N VAL A 187 0.81 -14.52 -10.70
CA VAL A 187 1.48 -14.28 -12.00
C VAL A 187 2.20 -12.94 -11.88
N TYR A 188 3.36 -12.97 -11.21
CA TYR A 188 4.16 -11.78 -10.97
C TYR A 188 4.83 -11.30 -12.25
N SER A 189 4.82 -9.97 -12.45
CA SER A 189 5.62 -9.32 -13.48
C SER A 189 6.05 -7.93 -13.03
N LYS A 190 7.14 -7.44 -13.62
CA LYS A 190 7.73 -6.15 -13.33
C LYS A 190 8.25 -5.47 -14.59
N THR A 191 8.49 -4.18 -14.50
CA THR A 191 9.27 -3.42 -15.48
C THR A 191 10.68 -3.12 -14.93
N GLY A 192 11.45 -2.27 -15.61
CA GLY A 192 12.75 -1.82 -15.10
C GLY A 192 12.63 -1.14 -13.74
N ASP A 193 13.68 -1.23 -12.92
CA ASP A 193 13.72 -0.69 -11.58
C ASP A 193 13.36 0.81 -11.56
N TRP A 194 12.60 1.22 -10.55
CA TRP A 194 12.15 2.59 -10.30
C TRP A 194 11.25 3.18 -11.39
N GLN A 195 10.83 2.38 -12.40
CA GLN A 195 9.84 2.81 -13.38
C GLN A 195 8.42 2.52 -12.89
N PRO A 196 7.44 3.38 -13.20
CA PRO A 196 6.05 3.12 -12.83
C PRO A 196 5.52 1.87 -13.53
N TYR A 197 4.96 0.95 -12.76
CA TYR A 197 4.32 -0.24 -13.28
C TYR A 197 3.14 -0.63 -12.41
N VAL A 198 1.96 -0.73 -12.99
CA VAL A 198 0.71 -1.05 -12.30
C VAL A 198 0.00 -2.18 -13.02
N LEU A 199 -0.48 -3.14 -12.27
CA LEU A 199 -1.32 -4.23 -12.77
C LEU A 199 -2.71 -4.14 -12.12
N LYS A 200 -3.71 -4.43 -12.93
CA LYS A 200 -5.10 -4.58 -12.52
C LYS A 200 -5.56 -6.00 -12.86
N ASP A 201 -6.05 -6.72 -11.86
CA ASP A 201 -6.68 -8.02 -12.02
C ASP A 201 -8.02 -8.04 -11.27
N GLY A 202 -9.10 -7.80 -11.99
CA GLY A 202 -10.41 -7.57 -11.40
C GLY A 202 -10.40 -6.35 -10.47
N LEU A 203 -10.70 -6.56 -9.20
CA LEU A 203 -10.74 -5.54 -8.16
C LEU A 203 -9.39 -5.34 -7.44
N LEU A 204 -8.38 -6.14 -7.75
CA LEU A 204 -7.05 -6.01 -7.18
C LEU A 204 -6.17 -5.15 -8.08
N ILE A 205 -5.58 -4.09 -7.51
CA ILE A 205 -4.64 -3.20 -8.16
C ILE A 205 -3.32 -3.27 -7.41
N THR A 206 -2.23 -3.55 -8.11
CA THR A 206 -0.89 -3.59 -7.51
C THR A 206 0.06 -2.70 -8.28
N GLY A 207 0.93 -1.98 -7.58
CA GLY A 207 1.98 -1.12 -8.12
C GLY A 207 3.36 -1.55 -7.64
N GLN A 208 4.38 -1.47 -8.49
CA GLN A 208 5.70 -2.03 -8.24
C GLN A 208 6.50 -1.25 -7.19
N ASN A 209 6.47 0.07 -7.20
CA ASN A 209 7.40 0.93 -6.48
C ASN A 209 6.78 2.32 -6.20
N PRO A 210 7.49 3.26 -5.54
CA PRO A 210 6.97 4.60 -5.28
C PRO A 210 6.47 5.35 -6.51
N ALA A 211 7.13 5.20 -7.67
CA ALA A 211 6.70 5.84 -8.92
C ALA A 211 5.35 5.31 -9.45
N SER A 212 4.91 4.16 -8.93
CA SER A 212 3.61 3.56 -9.27
C SER A 212 2.43 4.11 -8.46
N SER A 213 2.68 4.97 -7.46
CA SER A 213 1.68 5.39 -6.47
C SER A 213 0.52 6.18 -7.08
N ALA A 214 0.82 7.25 -7.84
CA ALA A 214 -0.20 8.02 -8.56
C ALA A 214 -0.92 7.16 -9.62
N PRO A 215 -0.23 6.41 -10.49
CA PRO A 215 -0.90 5.52 -11.45
C PRO A 215 -1.80 4.45 -10.81
N ALA A 216 -1.44 3.91 -9.65
CA ALA A 216 -2.27 2.94 -8.94
C ALA A 216 -3.55 3.59 -8.37
N ALA A 217 -3.45 4.81 -7.83
CA ALA A 217 -4.60 5.58 -7.38
C ALA A 217 -5.52 5.95 -8.57
N ASP A 218 -4.94 6.39 -9.69
CA ASP A 218 -5.70 6.71 -10.92
C ASP A 218 -6.45 5.47 -11.45
N ALA A 219 -5.80 4.30 -11.46
CA ALA A 219 -6.43 3.02 -11.86
C ALA A 219 -7.60 2.64 -10.93
N LEU A 220 -7.50 2.92 -9.63
CA LEU A 220 -8.56 2.67 -8.66
C LEU A 220 -9.74 3.63 -8.86
N ILE A 221 -9.45 4.92 -9.12
CA ILE A 221 -10.47 5.93 -9.44
C ILE A 221 -11.20 5.56 -10.74
N GLU A 222 -10.46 5.19 -11.78
CA GLU A 222 -11.04 4.77 -13.06
C GLU A 222 -11.96 3.56 -12.89
N LEU A 223 -11.54 2.55 -12.11
CA LEU A 223 -12.32 1.35 -11.88
C LEU A 223 -13.67 1.65 -11.24
N LEU A 224 -13.73 2.55 -10.26
CA LEU A 224 -14.98 2.94 -9.62
C LEU A 224 -15.84 3.87 -10.48
N ASN A 225 -15.25 4.74 -11.29
CA ASN A 225 -15.98 5.63 -12.19
C ASN A 225 -16.62 4.89 -13.37
N THR A 226 -16.02 3.78 -13.81
CA THR A 226 -16.56 2.97 -14.93
C THR A 226 -17.60 1.94 -14.50
N GLY A 227 -17.98 1.92 -13.21
CA GLY A 227 -19.00 1.01 -12.69
C GLY A 227 -18.54 -0.42 -12.51
N GLY A 228 -17.24 -0.66 -12.39
CA GLY A 228 -16.50 -1.89 -12.12
C GLY A 228 -17.21 -3.20 -12.49
N VAL A 229 -16.68 -3.94 -13.45
CA VAL A 229 -17.02 -5.31 -13.86
C VAL A 229 -18.43 -5.50 -14.39
#